data_8eb525c6ae9c0cc117ce9502236283f9
#
_entry.id   8eb525c6ae9c0cc117ce9502236283f9
#
_cell.length_a   1.000
_cell.length_b   1.000
_cell.length_c   1.000
_cell.angle_alpha   90.00
_cell.angle_beta   90.00
_cell.angle_gamma   90.00
#
_symmetry.space_group_name_H-M   'P 1'
#
loop_
_entity.id
_entity.type
_entity.pdbx_description
1 polymer ?
#
loop_
_entity_poly.entity_id
_entity_poly.type
_entity_poly.pdbx_seq_one_letter_code
_entity_poly.pdbx_strand_id
1 'polypeptide(L)'
;MEGAISSGRPNTRIAVVTGGNKGIGFEVCRQLGSHGVTVVLTARDETRGAEAVEKLRSLGVADLIFHQLDITDTSSIATLVDFLKIRFGKLDILVNNAAVGGVEYLQELDASEEKFAGMDFNEMLEWMVKNVREPIDGAKKGLQTNYYGTKHVTEAVLPLLQSSSDGRIVNVSSIFGLLRLIRNEEVRQELSDIDNLTEERLDELLDKFLEDFEADALEARGWPAKFSWYKVAKTAMNAYSRMLARRHPALRVNCAHPGYVRTEITMSSGVLTPEEGARNVVKVALLPDGGPTGKYFAEGEEASFV
;
A
#
# COMPACT_ATOMS: atom_id res chain seq x y z
N MET A 1 11.85 33.95 -17.71
CA MET A 1 12.94 33.61 -16.78
C MET A 1 12.98 32.12 -16.68
N GLU A 2 13.96 31.50 -17.36
CA GLU A 2 14.17 30.06 -17.36
C GLU A 2 14.58 29.60 -15.97
N GLY A 3 13.70 28.81 -15.33
CA GLY A 3 14.00 28.18 -14.05
C GLY A 3 15.05 27.10 -14.27
N ALA A 4 16.22 27.28 -13.66
CA ALA A 4 17.33 26.35 -13.67
C ALA A 4 16.84 24.92 -13.34
N ILE A 5 17.04 24.01 -14.28
CA ILE A 5 16.95 22.56 -14.09
C ILE A 5 18.04 22.23 -13.07
N SER A 6 17.62 21.96 -11.83
CA SER A 6 18.52 21.40 -10.82
C SER A 6 19.01 20.06 -11.36
N SER A 7 20.25 20.04 -11.83
CA SER A 7 20.96 18.81 -12.22
C SER A 7 21.05 17.93 -10.98
N GLY A 8 20.14 16.93 -10.89
CA GLY A 8 20.22 15.90 -9.85
C GLY A 8 21.63 15.30 -9.83
N ARG A 9 22.16 15.04 -8.65
CA ARG A 9 23.46 14.37 -8.49
C ARG A 9 23.42 13.10 -9.35
N PRO A 10 24.43 12.84 -10.19
CA PRO A 10 24.48 11.60 -10.95
C PRO A 10 24.42 10.42 -9.95
N ASN A 11 23.48 9.48 -10.15
CA ASN A 11 23.16 8.34 -9.32
C ASN A 11 22.15 8.53 -8.14
N THR A 12 21.40 9.62 -8.06
CA THR A 12 20.32 9.70 -7.05
C THR A 12 19.15 8.80 -7.44
N ARG A 13 18.73 7.92 -6.52
CA ARG A 13 17.50 7.12 -6.70
C ARG A 13 16.26 8.01 -6.61
N ILE A 14 15.26 7.72 -7.42
CA ILE A 14 13.97 8.41 -7.45
C ILE A 14 12.93 7.48 -6.86
N ALA A 15 12.17 7.93 -5.87
CA ALA A 15 11.06 7.19 -5.29
C ALA A 15 9.73 7.91 -5.48
N VAL A 16 8.66 7.15 -5.72
CA VAL A 16 7.27 7.60 -5.60
C VAL A 16 6.66 6.92 -4.38
N VAL A 17 5.99 7.69 -3.53
CA VAL A 17 5.24 7.18 -2.37
C VAL A 17 3.78 7.59 -2.50
N THR A 18 2.86 6.62 -2.66
CA THR A 18 1.44 6.92 -2.73
C THR A 18 0.86 7.16 -1.34
N GLY A 19 0.00 8.18 -1.19
CA GLY A 19 -0.57 8.55 0.11
C GLY A 19 0.46 9.03 1.12
N GLY A 20 1.45 9.82 0.66
CA GLY A 20 2.60 10.29 1.44
C GLY A 20 2.31 11.45 2.40
N ASN A 21 1.09 11.98 2.44
CA ASN A 21 0.77 13.19 3.20
C ASN A 21 0.53 12.97 4.69
N LYS A 22 0.42 11.72 5.17
CA LYS A 22 0.18 11.38 6.57
C LYS A 22 0.62 9.97 6.93
N GLY A 23 0.67 9.67 8.24
CA GLY A 23 0.89 8.34 8.78
C GLY A 23 2.17 7.67 8.28
N ILE A 24 2.08 6.38 7.94
CA ILE A 24 3.21 5.58 7.45
C ILE A 24 3.82 6.20 6.20
N GLY A 25 2.99 6.63 5.23
CA GLY A 25 3.48 7.21 3.97
C GLY A 25 4.32 8.47 4.17
N PHE A 26 3.93 9.35 5.10
CA PHE A 26 4.69 10.55 5.47
C PHE A 26 6.06 10.18 6.04
N GLU A 27 6.11 9.23 6.96
CA GLU A 27 7.35 8.77 7.55
C GLU A 27 8.24 7.99 6.57
N VAL A 28 7.65 7.25 5.62
CA VAL A 28 8.38 6.62 4.50
C VAL A 28 9.06 7.70 3.65
N CYS A 29 8.35 8.78 3.31
CA CYS A 29 8.94 9.91 2.58
C CYS A 29 10.11 10.54 3.37
N ARG A 30 9.93 10.75 4.68
CA ARG A 30 10.97 11.30 5.56
C ARG A 30 12.22 10.41 5.56
N GLN A 31 12.02 9.12 5.81
CA GLN A 31 13.13 8.18 5.94
C GLN A 31 13.85 7.94 4.62
N LEU A 32 13.14 7.76 3.49
CA LEU A 32 13.76 7.63 2.17
C LEU A 32 14.58 8.89 1.81
N GLY A 33 14.01 10.07 2.03
CA GLY A 33 14.71 11.34 1.81
C GLY A 33 15.97 11.47 2.67
N SER A 34 15.92 11.04 3.94
CA SER A 34 17.10 11.01 4.83
C SER A 34 18.19 10.04 4.38
N HIS A 35 17.86 9.05 3.55
CA HIS A 35 18.81 8.16 2.88
C HIS A 35 19.29 8.68 1.52
N GLY A 36 19.05 9.95 1.20
CA GLY A 36 19.51 10.58 -0.05
C GLY A 36 18.71 10.17 -1.29
N VAL A 37 17.50 9.67 -1.13
CA VAL A 37 16.57 9.38 -2.22
C VAL A 37 15.79 10.65 -2.54
N THR A 38 15.64 11.02 -3.81
CA THR A 38 14.68 12.06 -4.23
C THR A 38 13.28 11.46 -4.17
N VAL A 39 12.42 12.04 -3.33
CA VAL A 39 11.08 11.48 -3.10
C VAL A 39 10.00 12.34 -3.74
N VAL A 40 9.21 11.74 -4.62
CA VAL A 40 7.94 12.29 -5.10
C VAL A 40 6.84 11.81 -4.14
N LEU A 41 6.52 12.68 -3.17
CA LEU A 41 5.41 12.49 -2.26
C LEU A 41 4.11 12.74 -3.02
N THR A 42 3.21 11.77 -3.01
CA THR A 42 1.90 11.95 -3.67
C THR A 42 0.75 11.89 -2.68
N ALA A 43 -0.27 12.67 -2.96
CA ALA A 43 -1.51 12.71 -2.19
C ALA A 43 -2.68 13.13 -3.11
N ARG A 44 -3.88 12.67 -2.79
CA ARG A 44 -5.09 13.03 -3.53
C ARG A 44 -5.45 14.51 -3.37
N ASP A 45 -5.28 15.02 -2.17
CA ASP A 45 -5.54 16.42 -1.80
C ASP A 45 -4.26 17.25 -1.95
N GLU A 46 -4.30 18.25 -2.83
CA GLU A 46 -3.16 19.11 -3.16
C GLU A 46 -2.67 19.91 -1.95
N THR A 47 -3.59 20.48 -1.17
CA THR A 47 -3.26 21.30 -0.01
C THR A 47 -2.52 20.48 1.04
N ARG A 48 -3.10 19.35 1.44
CA ARG A 48 -2.49 18.44 2.42
C ARG A 48 -1.16 17.87 1.94
N GLY A 49 -1.02 17.63 0.64
CA GLY A 49 0.22 17.15 0.04
C GLY A 49 1.33 18.20 0.09
N ALA A 50 1.03 19.45 -0.28
CA ALA A 50 1.97 20.57 -0.20
C ALA A 50 2.39 20.86 1.25
N GLU A 51 1.44 20.90 2.19
CA GLU A 51 1.73 21.08 3.63
C GLU A 51 2.65 19.96 4.16
N ALA A 52 2.43 18.71 3.73
CA ALA A 52 3.29 17.60 4.13
C ALA A 52 4.73 17.77 3.64
N VAL A 53 4.94 18.23 2.40
CA VAL A 53 6.28 18.51 1.87
C VAL A 53 6.96 19.63 2.66
N GLU A 54 6.26 20.74 2.94
CA GLU A 54 6.83 21.83 3.73
C GLU A 54 7.19 21.38 5.16
N LYS A 55 6.35 20.56 5.77
CA LYS A 55 6.66 19.96 7.07
C LYS A 55 7.91 19.06 7.02
N LEU A 56 8.05 18.23 5.99
CA LEU A 56 9.23 17.38 5.82
C LEU A 56 10.50 18.19 5.57
N ARG A 57 10.41 19.28 4.79
CA ARG A 57 11.52 20.22 4.58
C ARG A 57 11.96 20.88 5.88
N SER A 58 11.02 21.29 6.73
CA SER A 58 11.34 21.84 8.06
C SER A 58 12.03 20.83 8.98
N LEU A 59 11.84 19.52 8.74
CA LEU A 59 12.54 18.43 9.41
C LEU A 59 13.90 18.08 8.77
N GLY A 60 14.36 18.87 7.80
CA GLY A 60 15.67 18.72 7.18
C GLY A 60 15.72 17.78 5.96
N VAL A 61 14.59 17.34 5.44
CA VAL A 61 14.54 16.54 4.21
C VAL A 61 14.45 17.46 3.00
N ALA A 62 15.52 17.55 2.20
CA ALA A 62 15.65 18.54 1.14
C ALA A 62 15.05 18.09 -0.21
N ASP A 63 15.31 16.85 -0.62
CA ASP A 63 15.00 16.35 -1.97
C ASP A 63 13.57 15.78 -2.06
N LEU A 64 12.57 16.64 -1.82
CA LEU A 64 11.16 16.32 -1.83
C LEU A 64 10.41 17.11 -2.90
N ILE A 65 9.53 16.42 -3.61
CA ILE A 65 8.64 16.99 -4.62
C ILE A 65 7.22 16.52 -4.30
N PHE A 66 6.26 17.43 -4.34
CA PHE A 66 4.86 17.08 -4.30
C PHE A 66 4.32 16.85 -5.72
N HIS A 67 3.51 15.81 -5.89
CA HIS A 67 2.68 15.60 -7.08
C HIS A 67 1.30 15.10 -6.65
N GLN A 68 0.25 15.75 -7.16
CA GLN A 68 -1.12 15.29 -6.90
C GLN A 68 -1.32 13.91 -7.52
N LEU A 69 -1.97 12.99 -6.79
CA LEU A 69 -2.32 11.65 -7.28
C LEU A 69 -3.57 11.11 -6.58
N ASP A 70 -4.62 10.88 -7.35
CA ASP A 70 -5.68 9.95 -6.99
C ASP A 70 -5.43 8.62 -7.70
N ILE A 71 -5.13 7.57 -6.94
CA ILE A 71 -4.82 6.24 -7.49
C ILE A 71 -6.03 5.54 -8.11
N THR A 72 -7.24 6.09 -7.93
CA THR A 72 -8.47 5.58 -8.54
C THR A 72 -8.86 6.32 -9.82
N ASP A 73 -8.11 7.37 -10.19
CA ASP A 73 -8.32 8.18 -11.38
C ASP A 73 -7.18 7.95 -12.39
N THR A 74 -7.52 7.36 -13.52
CA THR A 74 -6.56 7.05 -14.59
C THR A 74 -5.92 8.30 -15.21
N SER A 75 -6.62 9.44 -15.26
CA SER A 75 -6.06 10.70 -15.74
C SER A 75 -5.03 11.26 -14.75
N SER A 76 -5.30 11.17 -13.45
CA SER A 76 -4.35 11.55 -12.42
C SER A 76 -3.07 10.69 -12.47
N ILE A 77 -3.24 9.37 -12.67
CA ILE A 77 -2.11 8.44 -12.86
C ILE A 77 -1.29 8.80 -14.10
N ALA A 78 -1.94 9.07 -15.24
CA ALA A 78 -1.25 9.45 -16.48
C ALA A 78 -0.43 10.74 -16.29
N THR A 79 -0.96 11.73 -15.58
CA THR A 79 -0.25 12.98 -15.28
C THR A 79 1.02 12.73 -14.43
N LEU A 80 0.97 11.82 -13.45
CA LEU A 80 2.16 11.40 -12.70
C LEU A 80 3.21 10.74 -13.60
N VAL A 81 2.78 9.83 -14.49
CA VAL A 81 3.70 9.14 -15.41
C VAL A 81 4.41 10.14 -16.33
N ASP A 82 3.68 11.09 -16.91
CA ASP A 82 4.25 12.12 -17.77
C ASP A 82 5.23 13.01 -17.00
N PHE A 83 4.87 13.40 -15.79
CA PHE A 83 5.77 14.15 -14.90
C PHE A 83 7.08 13.40 -14.64
N LEU A 84 7.00 12.12 -14.27
CA LEU A 84 8.17 11.28 -13.99
C LEU A 84 9.04 11.09 -15.23
N LYS A 85 8.40 10.83 -16.38
CA LYS A 85 9.07 10.65 -17.67
C LYS A 85 9.85 11.88 -18.09
N ILE A 86 9.21 13.06 -18.05
CA ILE A 86 9.82 14.33 -18.45
C ILE A 86 10.95 14.73 -17.53
N ARG A 87 10.76 14.55 -16.22
CA ARG A 87 11.69 15.07 -15.21
C ARG A 87 12.85 14.14 -14.93
N PHE A 88 12.64 12.83 -14.94
CA PHE A 88 13.63 11.85 -14.51
C PHE A 88 13.95 10.77 -15.54
N GLY A 89 13.03 10.44 -16.44
CA GLY A 89 13.17 9.37 -17.43
C GLY A 89 13.18 7.95 -16.86
N LYS A 90 13.14 7.83 -15.53
CA LYS A 90 13.15 6.54 -14.78
C LYS A 90 12.42 6.68 -13.44
N LEU A 91 12.12 5.54 -12.84
CA LEU A 91 11.70 5.41 -11.45
C LEU A 91 12.48 4.27 -10.79
N ASP A 92 13.10 4.50 -9.64
CA ASP A 92 13.88 3.46 -8.96
C ASP A 92 13.06 2.73 -7.88
N ILE A 93 12.16 3.44 -7.18
CA ILE A 93 11.37 2.87 -6.07
C ILE A 93 9.92 3.34 -6.18
N LEU A 94 8.99 2.40 -6.20
CA LEU A 94 7.56 2.66 -5.97
C LEU A 94 7.16 2.10 -4.62
N VAL A 95 6.62 2.94 -3.74
CA VAL A 95 5.98 2.51 -2.49
C VAL A 95 4.47 2.72 -2.60
N ASN A 96 3.73 1.65 -2.80
CA ASN A 96 2.27 1.65 -2.79
C ASN A 96 1.77 1.59 -1.34
N ASN A 97 1.54 2.78 -0.77
CA ASN A 97 1.09 2.94 0.61
C ASN A 97 -0.36 3.44 0.71
N ALA A 98 -0.87 4.16 -0.30
CA ALA A 98 -2.23 4.67 -0.28
C ALA A 98 -3.26 3.55 -0.06
N ALA A 99 -4.11 3.71 0.94
CA ALA A 99 -5.16 2.77 1.28
C ALA A 99 -6.30 3.46 2.06
N VAL A 100 -7.45 2.79 2.11
CA VAL A 100 -8.62 3.19 2.92
C VAL A 100 -9.02 2.06 3.87
N GLY A 101 -9.65 2.41 5.01
CA GLY A 101 -10.16 1.45 5.99
C GLY A 101 -11.54 0.89 5.63
N GLY A 102 -12.42 1.72 5.07
CA GLY A 102 -13.72 1.35 4.45
C GLY A 102 -14.75 0.68 5.36
N VAL A 103 -14.64 0.85 6.66
CA VAL A 103 -15.66 0.45 7.63
C VAL A 103 -16.42 1.67 8.12
N GLU A 104 -17.69 1.48 8.47
CA GLU A 104 -18.50 2.49 9.15
C GLU A 104 -18.65 2.11 10.62
N TYR A 105 -18.46 3.09 11.49
CA TYR A 105 -18.67 2.88 12.92
C TYR A 105 -20.14 3.07 13.27
N LEU A 106 -20.68 2.18 14.09
CA LEU A 106 -22.09 2.22 14.53
C LEU A 106 -22.38 3.35 15.53
N GLN A 107 -21.36 3.93 16.11
CA GLN A 107 -21.44 5.08 17.03
C GLN A 107 -20.42 6.13 16.59
N GLU A 108 -20.74 7.42 16.78
CA GLU A 108 -19.72 8.47 16.68
C GLU A 108 -18.60 8.16 17.67
N LEU A 109 -17.44 7.83 17.14
CA LEU A 109 -16.27 7.59 17.94
C LEU A 109 -15.59 8.92 18.19
N ASP A 110 -15.58 9.34 19.44
CA ASP A 110 -14.55 10.25 19.88
C ASP A 110 -13.21 9.54 19.67
N ALA A 111 -12.43 10.06 18.70
CA ALA A 111 -11.13 9.52 18.34
C ALA A 111 -10.08 9.81 19.42
N SER A 112 -10.48 10.00 20.69
CA SER A 112 -9.58 10.17 21.80
C SER A 112 -8.75 8.89 21.98
N GLU A 113 -7.45 9.02 22.05
CA GLU A 113 -6.50 7.92 22.26
C GLU A 113 -6.81 7.10 23.53
N GLU A 114 -7.59 7.65 24.46
CA GLU A 114 -7.96 7.03 25.72
C GLU A 114 -8.91 5.84 25.57
N LYS A 115 -9.71 5.76 24.50
CA LYS A 115 -10.72 4.70 24.35
C LYS A 115 -10.12 3.29 24.26
N PHE A 116 -8.95 3.16 23.66
CA PHE A 116 -8.24 1.87 23.51
C PHE A 116 -7.10 1.71 24.51
N ALA A 117 -6.90 2.70 25.39
CA ALA A 117 -5.88 2.65 26.42
C ALA A 117 -6.11 1.46 27.36
N GLY A 118 -5.13 0.56 27.45
CA GLY A 118 -5.19 -0.62 28.30
C GLY A 118 -5.85 -1.86 27.68
N MET A 119 -6.42 -1.77 26.49
CA MET A 119 -6.93 -2.94 25.75
C MET A 119 -5.78 -3.70 25.08
N ASP A 120 -5.80 -5.02 25.15
CA ASP A 120 -4.94 -5.84 24.31
C ASP A 120 -5.48 -5.90 22.85
N PHE A 121 -4.67 -6.47 21.95
CA PHE A 121 -5.04 -6.56 20.52
C PHE A 121 -6.36 -7.35 20.31
N ASN A 122 -6.61 -8.40 21.06
CA ASN A 122 -7.81 -9.23 20.90
C ASN A 122 -9.05 -8.51 21.43
N GLU A 123 -8.96 -7.86 22.59
CA GLU A 123 -10.05 -7.05 23.16
C GLU A 123 -10.46 -5.92 22.22
N MET A 124 -9.47 -5.25 21.65
CA MET A 124 -9.70 -4.18 20.68
C MET A 124 -10.31 -4.71 19.38
N LEU A 125 -9.82 -5.84 18.84
CA LEU A 125 -10.38 -6.47 17.65
C LEU A 125 -11.84 -6.91 17.89
N GLU A 126 -12.14 -7.49 19.06
CA GLU A 126 -13.51 -7.82 19.45
C GLU A 126 -14.41 -6.60 19.52
N TRP A 127 -13.89 -5.50 20.09
CA TRP A 127 -14.64 -4.26 20.14
C TRP A 127 -14.92 -3.72 18.73
N MET A 128 -13.91 -3.68 17.85
CA MET A 128 -14.07 -3.26 16.46
C MET A 128 -15.12 -4.10 15.74
N VAL A 129 -15.04 -5.43 15.86
CA VAL A 129 -15.99 -6.37 15.24
C VAL A 129 -17.43 -6.10 15.68
N LYS A 130 -17.65 -5.68 16.93
CA LYS A 130 -19.00 -5.39 17.48
C LYS A 130 -19.51 -4.00 17.07
N ASN A 131 -18.63 -3.07 16.77
CA ASN A 131 -18.96 -1.66 16.61
C ASN A 131 -18.75 -1.14 15.18
N VAL A 132 -18.42 -2.00 14.22
CA VAL A 132 -18.28 -1.63 12.82
C VAL A 132 -19.24 -2.42 11.93
N ARG A 133 -19.65 -1.78 10.84
CA ARG A 133 -20.29 -2.45 9.72
C ARG A 133 -19.49 -2.22 8.44
N GLU A 134 -19.65 -3.12 7.51
CA GLU A 134 -19.01 -3.10 6.21
C GLU A 134 -20.12 -2.95 5.14
N PRO A 135 -20.48 -1.71 4.72
CA PRO A 135 -21.44 -1.53 3.66
C PRO A 135 -20.85 -1.96 2.32
N ILE A 136 -21.69 -2.45 1.40
CA ILE A 136 -21.26 -2.90 0.07
C ILE A 136 -20.55 -1.79 -0.73
N ASP A 137 -21.01 -0.55 -0.65
CA ASP A 137 -20.35 0.58 -1.30
C ASP A 137 -18.97 0.84 -0.72
N GLY A 138 -18.79 0.60 0.59
CA GLY A 138 -17.50 0.63 1.26
C GLY A 138 -16.57 -0.47 0.76
N ALA A 139 -17.09 -1.69 0.56
CA ALA A 139 -16.35 -2.81 0.02
C ALA A 139 -15.90 -2.54 -1.44
N LYS A 140 -16.80 -2.09 -2.31
CA LYS A 140 -16.51 -1.72 -3.71
C LYS A 140 -15.43 -0.63 -3.77
N LYS A 141 -15.60 0.46 -3.00
CA LYS A 141 -14.62 1.54 -2.91
C LYS A 141 -13.28 1.09 -2.33
N GLY A 142 -13.34 0.18 -1.35
CA GLY A 142 -12.17 -0.41 -0.72
C GLY A 142 -11.34 -1.23 -1.69
N LEU A 143 -11.94 -2.13 -2.46
CA LEU A 143 -11.30 -2.90 -3.52
C LEU A 143 -10.75 -1.97 -4.61
N GLN A 144 -11.56 -0.98 -5.04
CA GLN A 144 -11.13 -0.02 -6.05
C GLN A 144 -9.88 0.76 -5.63
N THR A 145 -9.75 1.11 -4.35
CA THR A 145 -8.57 1.84 -3.86
C THR A 145 -7.41 0.90 -3.54
N ASN A 146 -7.65 -0.13 -2.70
CA ASN A 146 -6.56 -0.90 -2.09
C ASN A 146 -5.97 -1.96 -3.03
N TYR A 147 -6.72 -2.40 -4.04
CA TYR A 147 -6.24 -3.36 -5.04
C TYR A 147 -6.12 -2.73 -6.42
N TYR A 148 -7.24 -2.32 -7.06
CA TYR A 148 -7.22 -1.81 -8.42
C TYR A 148 -6.38 -0.55 -8.58
N GLY A 149 -6.52 0.42 -7.66
CA GLY A 149 -5.71 1.64 -7.70
C GLY A 149 -4.21 1.36 -7.56
N THR A 150 -3.83 0.43 -6.67
CA THR A 150 -2.45 -0.03 -6.55
C THR A 150 -1.96 -0.71 -7.83
N LYS A 151 -2.77 -1.59 -8.44
CA LYS A 151 -2.49 -2.26 -9.72
C LYS A 151 -2.28 -1.23 -10.83
N HIS A 152 -3.22 -0.30 -11.02
CA HIS A 152 -3.17 0.70 -12.08
C HIS A 152 -1.94 1.62 -11.98
N VAL A 153 -1.62 2.11 -10.78
CA VAL A 153 -0.40 2.91 -10.58
C VAL A 153 0.84 2.09 -10.93
N THR A 154 0.92 0.85 -10.45
CA THR A 154 2.05 -0.04 -10.69
C THR A 154 2.26 -0.28 -12.18
N GLU A 155 1.21 -0.65 -12.91
CA GLU A 155 1.26 -0.90 -14.36
C GLU A 155 1.66 0.35 -15.15
N ALA A 156 1.10 1.49 -14.79
CA ALA A 156 1.39 2.74 -15.49
C ALA A 156 2.85 3.20 -15.35
N VAL A 157 3.48 2.99 -14.17
CA VAL A 157 4.89 3.36 -13.94
C VAL A 157 5.87 2.24 -14.26
N LEU A 158 5.40 1.03 -14.60
CA LEU A 158 6.23 -0.14 -14.87
C LEU A 158 7.34 0.10 -15.90
N PRO A 159 7.10 0.78 -17.06
CA PRO A 159 8.17 1.08 -18.00
C PRO A 159 9.28 1.95 -17.41
N LEU A 160 8.95 2.87 -16.49
CA LEU A 160 9.94 3.72 -15.83
C LEU A 160 10.75 2.94 -14.78
N LEU A 161 10.12 1.98 -14.07
CA LEU A 161 10.82 1.05 -13.18
C LEU A 161 11.77 0.13 -13.94
N GLN A 162 11.38 -0.33 -15.13
CA GLN A 162 12.21 -1.14 -16.01
C GLN A 162 13.38 -0.35 -16.62
N SER A 163 13.28 0.99 -16.67
CA SER A 163 14.37 1.88 -17.09
C SER A 163 15.40 2.12 -15.98
N SER A 164 15.12 1.69 -14.75
CA SER A 164 16.07 1.69 -13.65
C SER A 164 16.96 0.44 -13.69
N SER A 165 18.22 0.56 -13.28
CA SER A 165 19.12 -0.59 -13.11
C SER A 165 18.72 -1.50 -11.94
N ASP A 166 17.89 -1.01 -11.01
CA ASP A 166 17.42 -1.75 -9.83
C ASP A 166 16.04 -1.22 -9.41
N GLY A 167 15.07 -1.42 -10.30
CA GLY A 167 13.67 -1.01 -10.07
C GLY A 167 13.00 -1.83 -8.97
N ARG A 168 12.34 -1.13 -8.03
CA ARG A 168 11.77 -1.71 -6.81
C ARG A 168 10.33 -1.32 -6.62
N ILE A 169 9.50 -2.25 -6.18
CA ILE A 169 8.11 -2.04 -5.77
C ILE A 169 7.93 -2.59 -4.38
N VAL A 170 7.44 -1.76 -3.46
CA VAL A 170 7.03 -2.19 -2.13
C VAL A 170 5.54 -1.91 -1.97
N ASN A 171 4.76 -2.97 -1.86
CA ASN A 171 3.34 -2.90 -1.58
C ASN A 171 3.12 -2.97 -0.06
N VAL A 172 2.61 -1.89 0.55
CA VAL A 172 2.30 -1.88 1.98
C VAL A 172 1.11 -2.79 2.24
N SER A 173 1.43 -3.97 2.76
CA SER A 173 0.50 -5.06 3.02
C SER A 173 0.03 -5.08 4.48
N SER A 174 -0.47 -6.22 4.93
CA SER A 174 -0.97 -6.45 6.28
C SER A 174 -0.95 -7.95 6.59
N ILE A 175 -0.93 -8.32 7.88
CA ILE A 175 -1.24 -9.68 8.31
C ILE A 175 -2.63 -10.12 7.83
N PHE A 176 -3.52 -9.16 7.54
CA PHE A 176 -4.85 -9.43 6.97
C PHE A 176 -4.81 -9.84 5.49
N GLY A 177 -3.66 -9.77 4.82
CA GLY A 177 -3.46 -10.29 3.47
C GLY A 177 -2.95 -11.73 3.40
N LEU A 178 -2.82 -12.44 4.53
CA LEU A 178 -2.30 -13.80 4.56
C LEU A 178 -3.34 -14.81 4.09
N LEU A 179 -2.92 -15.78 3.28
CA LEU A 179 -3.79 -16.77 2.65
C LEU A 179 -4.58 -17.61 3.64
N ARG A 180 -4.03 -17.87 4.85
CA ARG A 180 -4.75 -18.62 5.91
C ARG A 180 -6.07 -17.99 6.35
N LEU A 181 -6.32 -16.71 6.02
CA LEU A 181 -7.57 -16.01 6.34
C LEU A 181 -8.69 -16.32 5.34
N ILE A 182 -8.37 -16.91 4.17
CA ILE A 182 -9.33 -17.41 3.20
C ILE A 182 -9.62 -18.86 3.57
N ARG A 183 -10.85 -19.12 4.04
CA ARG A 183 -11.28 -20.48 4.47
C ARG A 183 -11.71 -21.34 3.29
N ASN A 184 -12.18 -20.74 2.19
CA ASN A 184 -12.47 -21.44 0.96
C ASN A 184 -11.18 -22.07 0.40
N GLU A 185 -11.11 -23.39 0.41
CA GLU A 185 -9.90 -24.13 0.03
C GLU A 185 -9.56 -23.95 -1.45
N GLU A 186 -10.58 -23.97 -2.34
CA GLU A 186 -10.38 -23.80 -3.79
C GLU A 186 -9.81 -22.42 -4.10
N VAL A 187 -10.42 -21.35 -3.55
CA VAL A 187 -9.95 -19.98 -3.70
C VAL A 187 -8.53 -19.82 -3.13
N ARG A 188 -8.26 -20.43 -1.96
CA ARG A 188 -6.93 -20.36 -1.35
C ARG A 188 -5.87 -21.06 -2.20
N GLN A 189 -6.19 -22.20 -2.78
CA GLN A 189 -5.31 -22.94 -3.69
C GLN A 189 -5.05 -22.12 -4.97
N GLU A 190 -6.08 -21.56 -5.59
CA GLU A 190 -5.93 -20.69 -6.76
C GLU A 190 -5.02 -19.49 -6.46
N LEU A 191 -5.25 -18.78 -5.35
CA LEU A 191 -4.42 -17.62 -4.93
C LEU A 191 -2.99 -18.02 -4.53
N SER A 192 -2.75 -19.29 -4.19
CA SER A 192 -1.42 -19.83 -3.91
C SER A 192 -0.65 -20.18 -5.17
N ASP A 193 -1.35 -20.66 -6.21
CA ASP A 193 -0.78 -21.15 -7.46
C ASP A 193 -0.45 -20.01 -8.43
N ILE A 194 0.58 -19.26 -8.10
CA ILE A 194 1.03 -18.11 -8.89
C ILE A 194 1.49 -18.49 -10.30
N ASP A 195 1.76 -19.77 -10.54
CA ASP A 195 2.21 -20.24 -11.83
C ASP A 195 1.07 -20.31 -12.84
N ASN A 196 -0.14 -20.55 -12.37
CA ASN A 196 -1.34 -20.68 -13.19
C ASN A 196 -2.36 -19.55 -12.98
N LEU A 197 -2.22 -18.74 -11.92
CA LEU A 197 -3.10 -17.61 -11.66
C LEU A 197 -2.86 -16.49 -12.71
N THR A 198 -3.94 -16.02 -13.35
CA THR A 198 -3.93 -14.85 -14.25
C THR A 198 -4.55 -13.64 -13.57
N GLU A 199 -4.30 -12.44 -14.13
CA GLU A 199 -4.90 -11.21 -13.59
C GLU A 199 -6.41 -11.22 -13.79
N GLU A 200 -6.89 -11.70 -14.94
CA GLU A 200 -8.30 -11.84 -15.25
C GLU A 200 -8.97 -12.78 -14.21
N ARG A 201 -8.31 -13.89 -13.89
CA ARG A 201 -8.84 -14.83 -12.87
C ARG A 201 -8.85 -14.22 -11.49
N LEU A 202 -7.83 -13.45 -11.14
CA LEU A 202 -7.80 -12.73 -9.87
C LEU A 202 -8.93 -11.68 -9.78
N ASP A 203 -9.19 -10.95 -10.86
CA ASP A 203 -10.28 -9.99 -10.94
C ASP A 203 -11.65 -10.70 -10.85
N GLU A 204 -11.87 -11.87 -11.53
CA GLU A 204 -13.07 -12.70 -11.38
C GLU A 204 -13.30 -13.18 -9.93
N LEU A 205 -12.24 -13.52 -9.21
CA LEU A 205 -12.35 -13.91 -7.78
C LEU A 205 -12.82 -12.73 -6.91
N LEU A 206 -12.41 -11.50 -7.24
CA LEU A 206 -12.87 -10.30 -6.54
C LEU A 206 -14.33 -9.97 -6.88
N ASP A 207 -14.75 -10.16 -8.12
CA ASP A 207 -16.15 -10.00 -8.52
C ASP A 207 -17.02 -11.04 -7.80
N LYS A 208 -16.58 -12.31 -7.75
CA LYS A 208 -17.24 -13.37 -7.00
C LYS A 208 -17.34 -13.07 -5.50
N PHE A 209 -16.30 -12.49 -4.91
CA PHE A 209 -16.35 -12.02 -3.52
C PHE A 209 -17.44 -10.96 -3.34
N LEU A 210 -17.55 -9.96 -4.24
CA LEU A 210 -18.59 -8.92 -4.15
C LEU A 210 -20.00 -9.49 -4.32
N GLU A 211 -20.21 -10.44 -5.23
CA GLU A 211 -21.49 -11.15 -5.37
C GLU A 211 -21.89 -11.87 -4.08
N ASP A 212 -20.95 -12.64 -3.49
CA ASP A 212 -21.17 -13.37 -2.25
C ASP A 212 -21.37 -12.41 -1.06
N PHE A 213 -20.73 -11.22 -1.09
CA PHE A 213 -20.93 -10.15 -0.12
C PHE A 213 -22.36 -9.56 -0.19
N GLU A 214 -22.84 -9.23 -1.40
CA GLU A 214 -24.20 -8.72 -1.63
C GLU A 214 -25.29 -9.74 -1.25
N ALA A 215 -24.99 -11.03 -1.42
CA ALA A 215 -25.87 -12.12 -1.06
C ALA A 215 -25.83 -12.51 0.43
N ASP A 216 -25.07 -11.80 1.28
CA ASP A 216 -24.82 -12.15 2.69
C ASP A 216 -24.32 -13.60 2.88
N ALA A 217 -23.53 -14.08 1.92
CA ALA A 217 -23.08 -15.48 1.83
C ALA A 217 -21.60 -15.69 2.16
N LEU A 218 -20.89 -14.66 2.65
CA LEU A 218 -19.43 -14.70 2.83
C LEU A 218 -18.98 -15.90 3.68
N GLU A 219 -19.59 -16.10 4.85
CA GLU A 219 -19.21 -17.18 5.76
C GLU A 219 -19.50 -18.56 5.15
N ALA A 220 -20.68 -18.70 4.52
CA ALA A 220 -21.10 -19.96 3.87
C ALA A 220 -20.20 -20.31 2.67
N ARG A 221 -19.60 -19.32 2.01
CA ARG A 221 -18.69 -19.48 0.88
C ARG A 221 -17.21 -19.53 1.29
N GLY A 222 -16.92 -19.43 2.59
CA GLY A 222 -15.56 -19.51 3.13
C GLY A 222 -14.70 -18.25 2.94
N TRP A 223 -15.34 -17.11 2.67
CA TRP A 223 -14.69 -15.81 2.74
C TRP A 223 -14.49 -15.34 4.18
N PRO A 224 -13.57 -14.39 4.44
CA PRO A 224 -13.47 -13.77 5.75
C PRO A 224 -14.78 -13.03 6.12
N ALA A 225 -15.34 -13.30 7.29
CA ALA A 225 -16.63 -12.72 7.70
C ALA A 225 -16.52 -11.30 8.30
N LYS A 226 -15.32 -10.86 8.70
CA LYS A 226 -15.06 -9.55 9.33
C LYS A 226 -13.84 -8.90 8.70
N PHE A 227 -13.91 -7.58 8.51
CA PHE A 227 -12.92 -6.86 7.70
C PHE A 227 -12.70 -7.57 6.36
N SER A 228 -13.80 -8.05 5.82
CA SER A 228 -13.85 -9.03 4.74
C SER A 228 -13.18 -8.50 3.48
N TRP A 229 -13.65 -7.38 2.96
CA TRP A 229 -13.13 -6.76 1.76
C TRP A 229 -11.66 -6.29 1.93
N TYR A 230 -11.30 -5.80 3.15
CA TYR A 230 -9.91 -5.37 3.40
C TYR A 230 -8.96 -6.57 3.36
N LYS A 231 -9.34 -7.69 3.97
CA LYS A 231 -8.58 -8.94 3.92
C LYS A 231 -8.44 -9.43 2.47
N VAL A 232 -9.55 -9.48 1.75
CA VAL A 232 -9.56 -9.93 0.34
C VAL A 232 -8.72 -8.99 -0.54
N ALA A 233 -8.85 -7.68 -0.39
CA ALA A 233 -8.02 -6.71 -1.13
C ALA A 233 -6.51 -6.89 -0.86
N LYS A 234 -6.12 -7.09 0.40
CA LYS A 234 -4.70 -7.31 0.76
C LYS A 234 -4.18 -8.67 0.31
N THR A 235 -5.03 -9.71 0.32
CA THR A 235 -4.68 -11.03 -0.22
C THR A 235 -4.50 -10.97 -1.74
N ALA A 236 -5.41 -10.30 -2.45
CA ALA A 236 -5.31 -10.10 -3.90
C ALA A 236 -4.07 -9.29 -4.28
N MET A 237 -3.76 -8.21 -3.54
CA MET A 237 -2.55 -7.43 -3.74
C MET A 237 -1.28 -8.26 -3.51
N ASN A 238 -1.27 -9.14 -2.51
CA ASN A 238 -0.15 -10.07 -2.27
C ASN A 238 0.00 -11.07 -3.43
N ALA A 239 -1.08 -11.64 -3.94
CA ALA A 239 -1.06 -12.54 -5.10
C ALA A 239 -0.55 -11.80 -6.35
N TYR A 240 -1.10 -10.63 -6.66
CA TYR A 240 -0.66 -9.77 -7.77
C TYR A 240 0.84 -9.44 -7.67
N SER A 241 1.32 -9.10 -6.48
CA SER A 241 2.75 -8.80 -6.25
C SER A 241 3.66 -9.98 -6.60
N ARG A 242 3.25 -11.21 -6.23
CA ARG A 242 3.98 -12.44 -6.55
C ARG A 242 3.96 -12.73 -8.06
N MET A 243 2.80 -12.55 -8.71
CA MET A 243 2.66 -12.68 -10.18
C MET A 243 3.56 -11.68 -10.90
N LEU A 244 3.54 -10.41 -10.47
CA LEU A 244 4.36 -9.34 -11.05
C LEU A 244 5.87 -9.63 -10.88
N ALA A 245 6.28 -10.08 -9.70
CA ALA A 245 7.67 -10.48 -9.42
C ALA A 245 8.15 -11.60 -10.37
N ARG A 246 7.29 -12.60 -10.62
CA ARG A 246 7.58 -13.69 -11.55
C ARG A 246 7.67 -13.23 -13.01
N ARG A 247 6.75 -12.37 -13.43
CA ARG A 247 6.70 -11.81 -14.78
C ARG A 247 7.87 -10.88 -15.09
N HIS A 248 8.36 -10.18 -14.06
CA HIS A 248 9.44 -9.19 -14.17
C HIS A 248 10.60 -9.50 -13.20
N PRO A 249 11.38 -10.58 -13.43
CA PRO A 249 12.41 -11.04 -12.49
C PRO A 249 13.57 -10.04 -12.31
N ALA A 250 13.71 -9.06 -13.19
CA ALA A 250 14.67 -7.96 -13.04
C ALA A 250 14.23 -6.93 -11.98
N LEU A 251 12.94 -6.86 -11.65
CA LEU A 251 12.42 -5.96 -10.62
C LEU A 251 12.41 -6.63 -9.24
N ARG A 252 12.51 -5.83 -8.20
CA ARG A 252 12.34 -6.25 -6.80
C ARG A 252 10.93 -5.88 -6.33
N VAL A 253 9.99 -6.83 -6.43
CA VAL A 253 8.59 -6.64 -6.06
C VAL A 253 8.30 -7.38 -4.77
N ASN A 254 8.07 -6.66 -3.67
CA ASN A 254 7.86 -7.27 -2.37
C ASN A 254 6.66 -6.63 -1.64
N CYS A 255 6.07 -7.39 -0.74
CA CYS A 255 5.01 -6.94 0.16
C CYS A 255 5.60 -6.67 1.54
N ALA A 256 5.23 -5.55 2.18
CA ALA A 256 5.70 -5.18 3.50
C ALA A 256 4.52 -4.94 4.45
N HIS A 257 4.36 -5.79 5.47
CA HIS A 257 3.50 -5.51 6.61
C HIS A 257 4.26 -4.65 7.62
N PRO A 258 3.79 -3.42 7.87
CA PRO A 258 4.51 -2.47 8.72
C PRO A 258 4.42 -2.77 10.21
N GLY A 259 3.63 -3.76 10.62
CA GLY A 259 3.19 -3.95 12.01
C GLY A 259 1.84 -3.29 12.27
N TYR A 260 1.39 -3.33 13.52
CA TYR A 260 0.15 -2.69 13.95
C TYR A 260 0.43 -1.23 14.36
N VAL A 261 0.21 -0.31 13.41
CA VAL A 261 0.66 1.08 13.48
C VAL A 261 -0.50 2.02 13.82
N ARG A 262 -0.26 3.01 14.68
CA ARG A 262 -1.19 4.10 15.03
C ARG A 262 -1.41 5.02 13.84
N THR A 263 -2.53 4.82 13.14
CA THR A 263 -2.95 5.60 11.95
C THR A 263 -4.46 5.81 11.99
N GLU A 264 -4.98 6.62 11.08
CA GLU A 264 -6.44 6.77 10.93
C GLU A 264 -7.15 5.43 10.58
N ILE A 265 -6.49 4.56 9.78
CA ILE A 265 -7.07 3.24 9.43
C ILE A 265 -7.27 2.38 10.67
N THR A 266 -6.37 2.49 11.62
CA THR A 266 -6.43 1.75 12.90
C THR A 266 -7.07 2.57 14.02
N MET A 267 -7.64 3.74 13.72
CA MET A 267 -8.18 4.68 14.71
C MET A 267 -7.19 5.00 15.85
N SER A 268 -5.93 5.13 15.49
CA SER A 268 -4.84 5.38 16.45
C SER A 268 -4.63 4.28 17.51
N SER A 269 -5.27 3.11 17.34
CA SER A 269 -5.22 1.99 18.30
C SER A 269 -3.95 1.13 18.15
N GLY A 270 -3.12 1.37 17.12
CA GLY A 270 -1.89 0.63 16.90
C GLY A 270 -0.89 0.73 18.05
N VAL A 271 -0.01 -0.27 18.18
CA VAL A 271 1.06 -0.28 19.20
C VAL A 271 2.32 0.43 18.70
N LEU A 272 2.60 0.36 17.38
CA LEU A 272 3.75 1.03 16.78
C LEU A 272 3.41 2.46 16.39
N THR A 273 4.41 3.33 16.45
CA THR A 273 4.31 4.67 15.85
C THR A 273 4.38 4.61 14.33
N PRO A 274 3.90 5.65 13.60
CA PRO A 274 4.09 5.74 12.16
C PRO A 274 5.56 5.65 11.72
N GLU A 275 6.48 6.19 12.53
CA GLU A 275 7.92 6.12 12.30
C GLU A 275 8.44 4.68 12.35
N GLU A 276 8.05 3.90 13.36
CA GLU A 276 8.44 2.49 13.51
C GLU A 276 7.87 1.65 12.36
N GLY A 277 6.58 1.84 12.02
CA GLY A 277 5.96 1.15 10.88
C GLY A 277 6.61 1.51 9.55
N ALA A 278 6.95 2.77 9.33
CA ALA A 278 7.67 3.20 8.14
C ALA A 278 9.07 2.61 8.03
N ARG A 279 9.78 2.44 9.16
CA ARG A 279 11.10 1.80 9.18
C ARG A 279 11.04 0.38 8.61
N ASN A 280 10.00 -0.37 8.92
CA ASN A 280 9.78 -1.72 8.38
C ASN A 280 9.57 -1.68 6.86
N VAL A 281 8.83 -0.71 6.34
CA VAL A 281 8.61 -0.53 4.89
C VAL A 281 9.89 -0.09 4.19
N VAL A 282 10.60 0.89 4.75
CA VAL A 282 11.84 1.44 4.18
C VAL A 282 12.96 0.38 4.17
N LYS A 283 13.05 -0.48 5.18
CA LYS A 283 13.98 -1.62 5.19
C LYS A 283 13.79 -2.48 3.94
N VAL A 284 12.55 -2.76 3.53
CA VAL A 284 12.23 -3.53 2.33
C VAL A 284 12.54 -2.73 1.06
N ALA A 285 12.25 -1.42 1.03
CA ALA A 285 12.55 -0.55 -0.11
C ALA A 285 14.06 -0.39 -0.36
N LEU A 286 14.87 -0.48 0.68
CA LEU A 286 16.32 -0.30 0.64
C LEU A 286 17.13 -1.61 0.83
N LEU A 287 16.52 -2.76 0.58
CA LEU A 287 17.23 -4.04 0.56
C LEU A 287 18.46 -3.95 -0.35
N PRO A 288 19.55 -4.71 -0.10
CA PRO A 288 20.72 -4.73 -0.95
C PRO A 288 20.40 -5.04 -2.42
N ASP A 289 21.24 -4.56 -3.34
CA ASP A 289 21.13 -4.88 -4.76
C ASP A 289 21.20 -6.40 -4.97
N GLY A 290 20.36 -6.92 -5.86
CA GLY A 290 20.21 -8.37 -6.03
C GLY A 290 19.42 -9.06 -4.92
N GLY A 291 18.79 -8.30 -4.02
CA GLY A 291 17.94 -8.82 -2.96
C GLY A 291 16.70 -9.58 -3.45
N PRO A 292 15.90 -10.13 -2.53
CA PRO A 292 14.76 -10.97 -2.87
C PRO A 292 13.65 -10.22 -3.64
N THR A 293 12.88 -11.00 -4.42
CA THR A 293 11.66 -10.55 -5.11
C THR A 293 10.55 -11.57 -4.90
N GLY A 294 9.29 -11.12 -4.93
CA GLY A 294 8.11 -11.96 -4.71
C GLY A 294 7.95 -12.41 -3.26
N LYS A 295 8.48 -11.64 -2.30
CA LYS A 295 8.48 -11.98 -0.88
C LYS A 295 7.54 -11.12 -0.06
N TYR A 296 7.14 -11.67 1.09
CA TYR A 296 6.41 -10.97 2.12
C TYR A 296 7.33 -10.71 3.32
N PHE A 297 7.27 -9.50 3.83
CA PHE A 297 8.02 -9.08 5.01
C PHE A 297 7.04 -8.68 6.10
N ALA A 298 7.18 -9.26 7.28
CA ALA A 298 6.47 -8.85 8.48
C ALA A 298 7.44 -8.08 9.37
N GLU A 299 7.11 -6.83 9.64
CA GLU A 299 7.93 -5.95 10.48
C GLU A 299 9.42 -5.90 10.06
N GLY A 300 9.64 -5.92 8.74
CA GLY A 300 10.98 -5.84 8.15
C GLY A 300 11.75 -7.16 8.06
N GLU A 301 11.17 -8.28 8.49
CA GLU A 301 11.76 -9.63 8.36
C GLU A 301 10.98 -10.47 7.34
N GLU A 302 11.69 -11.28 6.55
CA GLU A 302 11.06 -12.17 5.57
C GLU A 302 10.16 -13.19 6.27
N ALA A 303 8.93 -13.32 5.78
CA ALA A 303 7.91 -14.19 6.35
C ALA A 303 7.09 -14.89 5.25
N SER A 304 6.19 -15.79 5.63
CA SER A 304 5.31 -16.49 4.69
C SER A 304 4.11 -15.64 4.27
N PHE A 305 3.59 -15.86 3.07
CA PHE A 305 2.26 -15.41 2.64
C PHE A 305 1.10 -16.24 3.22
N VAL A 306 1.39 -17.35 3.85
CA VAL A 306 0.43 -18.31 4.42
C VAL A 306 0.19 -18.04 5.89
#